data_2277a75e939e7518ec32e49ffaaf0772
#
_entry.id   2277a75e939e7518ec32e49ffaaf0772
#
_cell.length_a   1.000
_cell.length_b   1.000
_cell.length_c   1.000
_cell.angle_alpha   90.00
_cell.angle_beta   90.00
_cell.angle_gamma   90.00
#
_symmetry.space_group_name_H-M   'P 1'
#
loop_
_entity.id
_entity.type
_entity.pdbx_description
1 polymer ?
#
loop_
_entity_poly.entity_id
_entity_poly.type
_entity_poly.pdbx_seq_one_letter_code
_entity_poly.pdbx_strand_id
1 'polypeptide(L)'
;MFLKKSLLAVSIALTTLSGCNSNTPTEYSAARFATYNLSFDRATYEILADEMSMSHTEQSNLINMFKQSPERLTEDQKSTAKRIIQIRNVAETIQRVRPNAFVLAEFNNDGEGKDMTAINGFHDNYLAYSQNDQRPISFTFKKNVATNTGRASGFDLDRDGKKTDIKNDAWGFGGYHGQYAFAIFSQFEIDEKNVRTFQNFKWKDMPGEENLKIIDCKLSKSGCPTGMKEGDNWYSDEAWQQMPLSSKNHVDVPLIIPTKAGNEVIHFLVSHPAPPIFNNVANHNYEHNRAELKFWDDYINAKSYFYDDNGKTGGLAAGSKFIIAGDMNADAMKGDGDRLTIDKLLKSPYVNINATVGGKKPTSKGGPECFDLGHCKAENSNTLYPEAITSVSGLRLDYVIPSSNLSINNSGVFFPSSREEGYHLVFDKELGASKGVTSDHRMVWMDLDLTK
;
A
#
# COMPACT_ATOMS: atom_id res chain seq x y z
N MET A 1 -32.75 35.89 -78.51
CA MET A 1 -31.46 35.71 -77.80
C MET A 1 -31.73 34.99 -76.53
N PHE A 2 -31.69 33.67 -76.54
CA PHE A 2 -32.07 32.83 -75.36
C PHE A 2 -30.83 32.32 -74.65
N LEU A 3 -30.68 32.74 -73.40
CA LEU A 3 -29.65 32.17 -72.49
C LEU A 3 -30.16 30.87 -71.86
N LYS A 4 -29.45 29.77 -72.18
CA LYS A 4 -29.63 28.49 -71.50
C LYS A 4 -28.91 28.52 -70.19
N LYS A 5 -29.64 28.31 -69.08
CA LYS A 5 -29.09 28.03 -67.74
C LYS A 5 -28.84 26.52 -67.63
N SER A 6 -27.60 26.16 -67.46
CA SER A 6 -27.19 24.79 -67.09
C SER A 6 -27.29 24.59 -65.59
N LEU A 7 -28.10 23.65 -65.15
CA LEU A 7 -28.12 23.20 -63.76
C LEU A 7 -26.98 22.16 -63.60
N LEU A 8 -26.06 22.45 -62.71
CA LEU A 8 -25.04 21.49 -62.24
C LEU A 8 -25.67 20.76 -61.05
N ALA A 9 -25.94 19.47 -61.18
CA ALA A 9 -26.34 18.60 -60.10
C ALA A 9 -25.10 18.16 -59.34
N VAL A 10 -24.90 18.59 -58.09
CA VAL A 10 -23.89 18.10 -57.20
C VAL A 10 -24.44 16.89 -56.42
N SER A 11 -23.94 15.70 -56.82
CA SER A 11 -24.23 14.46 -56.08
C SER A 11 -23.34 14.41 -54.82
N ILE A 12 -23.96 14.58 -53.66
CA ILE A 12 -23.31 14.35 -52.36
C ILE A 12 -23.33 12.82 -52.11
N ALA A 13 -22.20 12.18 -52.27
CA ALA A 13 -22.01 10.80 -51.84
C ALA A 13 -21.86 10.80 -50.27
N LEU A 14 -22.92 10.34 -49.57
CA LEU A 14 -22.79 9.99 -48.17
C LEU A 14 -21.96 8.72 -48.05
N THR A 15 -20.68 8.85 -47.72
CA THR A 15 -19.88 7.74 -47.21
C THR A 15 -20.25 7.49 -45.76
N THR A 16 -21.05 6.47 -45.50
CA THR A 16 -21.25 5.93 -44.16
C THR A 16 -19.93 5.29 -43.71
N LEU A 17 -19.17 5.99 -42.91
CA LEU A 17 -18.07 5.43 -42.12
C LEU A 17 -18.69 4.48 -41.11
N SER A 18 -18.80 3.20 -41.48
CA SER A 18 -18.99 2.11 -40.51
C SER A 18 -17.71 2.01 -39.70
N GLY A 19 -17.62 2.74 -38.59
CA GLY A 19 -16.59 2.54 -37.59
C GLY A 19 -16.80 1.16 -36.99
N CYS A 20 -16.06 0.16 -37.45
CA CYS A 20 -15.84 -1.06 -36.69
C CYS A 20 -15.07 -0.63 -35.42
N ASN A 21 -15.76 -0.47 -34.32
CA ASN A 21 -15.14 -0.53 -32.99
C ASN A 21 -14.62 -1.98 -32.83
N SER A 22 -13.42 -2.24 -33.31
CA SER A 22 -12.67 -3.42 -32.93
C SER A 22 -12.24 -3.16 -31.46
N ASN A 23 -12.99 -3.66 -30.49
CA ASN A 23 -12.56 -3.80 -29.10
C ASN A 23 -11.44 -4.87 -29.02
N THR A 24 -10.33 -4.62 -29.68
CA THR A 24 -9.12 -5.40 -29.45
C THR A 24 -8.61 -4.98 -28.06
N PRO A 25 -8.47 -5.90 -27.11
CA PRO A 25 -7.89 -5.57 -25.80
C PRO A 25 -6.55 -4.86 -26.01
N THR A 26 -6.31 -3.82 -25.21
CA THR A 26 -5.02 -3.12 -25.25
C THR A 26 -3.93 -4.10 -24.82
N GLU A 27 -3.01 -4.43 -25.73
CA GLU A 27 -1.86 -5.26 -25.43
C GLU A 27 -0.77 -4.42 -24.73
N TYR A 28 -0.19 -4.95 -23.67
CA TYR A 28 0.85 -4.30 -22.90
C TYR A 28 2.22 -4.91 -23.20
N SER A 29 3.19 -4.07 -23.53
CA SER A 29 4.61 -4.45 -23.65
C SER A 29 5.39 -4.16 -22.37
N ALA A 30 4.84 -3.36 -21.47
CA ALA A 30 5.37 -3.03 -20.16
C ALA A 30 4.24 -2.73 -19.19
N ALA A 31 4.49 -2.94 -17.90
CA ALA A 31 3.53 -2.61 -16.85
C ALA A 31 4.25 -2.01 -15.65
N ARG A 32 3.69 -0.92 -15.09
CA ARG A 32 4.19 -0.28 -13.87
C ARG A 32 3.39 -0.75 -12.67
N PHE A 33 4.10 -1.34 -11.71
CA PHE A 33 3.57 -1.70 -10.41
C PHE A 33 4.08 -0.75 -9.34
N ALA A 34 3.26 -0.46 -8.33
CA ALA A 34 3.66 0.46 -7.26
C ALA A 34 3.04 0.10 -5.92
N THR A 35 3.62 0.69 -4.87
CA THR A 35 3.06 0.73 -3.51
C THR A 35 3.18 2.13 -2.95
N TYR A 36 2.20 2.53 -2.14
CA TYR A 36 2.21 3.82 -1.46
C TYR A 36 1.46 3.72 -0.12
N ASN A 37 2.14 3.95 0.99
CA ASN A 37 1.49 4.17 2.28
C ASN A 37 1.04 5.63 2.34
N LEU A 38 -0.25 5.85 2.58
CA LEU A 38 -0.90 7.17 2.45
C LEU A 38 -0.91 7.98 3.73
N SER A 39 -0.70 7.33 4.88
CA SER A 39 -0.89 7.96 6.21
C SER A 39 -2.28 8.63 6.31
N PHE A 40 -3.31 7.97 5.79
CA PHE A 40 -4.69 8.44 5.90
C PHE A 40 -5.27 8.08 7.26
N ASP A 41 -4.65 8.61 8.30
CA ASP A 41 -5.08 8.44 9.68
C ASP A 41 -6.35 9.25 9.94
N ARG A 42 -7.50 8.57 9.88
CA ARG A 42 -8.83 9.12 10.20
C ARG A 42 -9.38 8.47 11.46
N ALA A 43 -10.07 9.25 12.26
CA ALA A 43 -10.65 8.78 13.53
C ALA A 43 -11.72 7.69 13.32
N THR A 44 -12.42 7.71 12.18
CA THR A 44 -13.37 6.67 11.76
C THR A 44 -13.33 6.48 10.24
N TYR A 45 -13.89 5.36 9.76
CA TYR A 45 -14.03 5.10 8.33
C TYR A 45 -14.97 6.09 7.64
N GLU A 46 -16.06 6.48 8.31
CA GLU A 46 -17.05 7.40 7.76
C GLU A 46 -16.42 8.75 7.37
N ILE A 47 -15.49 9.26 8.20
CA ILE A 47 -14.76 10.50 7.86
C ILE A 47 -14.01 10.35 6.53
N LEU A 48 -13.33 9.23 6.32
CA LEU A 48 -12.64 9.00 5.04
C LEU A 48 -13.63 8.85 3.88
N ALA A 49 -14.72 8.10 4.08
CA ALA A 49 -15.76 7.89 3.06
C ALA A 49 -16.43 9.20 2.65
N ASP A 50 -16.74 10.07 3.61
CA ASP A 50 -17.30 11.42 3.36
C ASP A 50 -16.30 12.28 2.58
N GLU A 51 -15.02 12.31 2.97
CA GLU A 51 -13.97 13.05 2.27
C GLU A 51 -13.79 12.55 0.82
N MET A 52 -13.82 11.25 0.61
CA MET A 52 -13.72 10.64 -0.72
C MET A 52 -14.96 10.89 -1.59
N SER A 53 -16.14 11.04 -0.96
CA SER A 53 -17.41 11.29 -1.65
C SER A 53 -17.59 12.74 -2.08
N MET A 54 -16.79 13.68 -1.55
CA MET A 54 -16.87 15.09 -1.95
C MET A 54 -16.57 15.25 -3.43
N SER A 55 -17.48 15.88 -4.18
CA SER A 55 -17.26 16.21 -5.59
C SER A 55 -16.06 17.15 -5.75
N HIS A 56 -15.41 17.12 -6.92
CA HIS A 56 -14.27 18.00 -7.22
C HIS A 56 -14.62 19.50 -7.04
N THR A 57 -15.86 19.90 -7.31
CA THR A 57 -16.34 21.29 -7.09
C THR A 57 -16.41 21.62 -5.61
N GLU A 58 -16.99 20.76 -4.77
CA GLU A 58 -17.06 20.96 -3.31
C GLU A 58 -15.66 21.04 -2.69
N GLN A 59 -14.76 20.13 -3.08
CA GLN A 59 -13.36 20.16 -2.69
C GLN A 59 -12.71 21.50 -3.01
N SER A 60 -12.88 21.99 -4.25
CA SER A 60 -12.29 23.24 -4.72
C SER A 60 -12.86 24.45 -3.99
N ASN A 61 -14.16 24.47 -3.73
CA ASN A 61 -14.81 25.53 -2.97
C ASN A 61 -14.29 25.58 -1.52
N LEU A 62 -14.19 24.43 -0.86
CA LEU A 62 -13.69 24.34 0.51
C LEU A 62 -12.21 24.77 0.61
N ILE A 63 -11.37 24.33 -0.31
CA ILE A 63 -9.94 24.72 -0.36
C ILE A 63 -9.81 26.22 -0.63
N ASN A 64 -10.57 26.77 -1.56
CA ASN A 64 -10.52 28.21 -1.85
C ASN A 64 -10.96 29.03 -0.64
N MET A 65 -12.03 28.64 0.05
CA MET A 65 -12.49 29.31 1.26
C MET A 65 -11.44 29.20 2.38
N PHE A 66 -10.82 28.04 2.55
CA PHE A 66 -9.75 27.83 3.51
C PHE A 66 -8.53 28.74 3.26
N LYS A 67 -8.14 28.94 1.98
CA LYS A 67 -7.00 29.78 1.60
C LYS A 67 -7.31 31.29 1.65
N GLN A 68 -8.53 31.71 1.31
CA GLN A 68 -8.86 33.13 1.11
C GLN A 68 -9.57 33.77 2.30
N SER A 69 -10.33 33.00 3.06
CA SER A 69 -11.20 33.49 4.15
C SER A 69 -11.36 32.43 5.25
N PRO A 70 -10.24 31.95 5.84
CA PRO A 70 -10.28 30.88 6.83
C PRO A 70 -11.12 31.21 8.08
N GLU A 71 -11.29 32.49 8.39
CA GLU A 71 -12.11 32.97 9.51
C GLU A 71 -13.63 32.65 9.33
N ARG A 72 -14.07 32.33 8.10
CA ARG A 72 -15.45 31.93 7.80
C ARG A 72 -15.70 30.44 7.98
N LEU A 73 -14.64 29.66 8.22
CA LEU A 73 -14.73 28.22 8.41
C LEU A 73 -14.70 27.86 9.89
N THR A 74 -15.45 26.84 10.27
CA THR A 74 -15.30 26.17 11.57
C THR A 74 -13.96 25.43 11.62
N GLU A 75 -13.49 25.06 12.82
CA GLU A 75 -12.25 24.29 12.98
C GLU A 75 -12.35 22.91 12.30
N ASP A 76 -13.53 22.27 12.34
CA ASP A 76 -13.77 21.02 11.63
C ASP A 76 -13.67 21.19 10.11
N GLN A 77 -14.22 22.26 9.55
CA GLN A 77 -14.10 22.57 8.12
C GLN A 77 -12.65 22.86 7.73
N LYS A 78 -11.88 23.59 8.56
CA LYS A 78 -10.45 23.82 8.32
C LYS A 78 -9.67 22.51 8.35
N SER A 79 -9.97 21.65 9.32
CA SER A 79 -9.36 20.31 9.42
C SER A 79 -9.69 19.46 8.19
N THR A 80 -10.95 19.45 7.75
CA THR A 80 -11.37 18.77 6.53
C THR A 80 -10.67 19.32 5.28
N ALA A 81 -10.55 20.66 5.15
CA ALA A 81 -9.84 21.28 4.03
C ALA A 81 -8.38 20.82 3.93
N LYS A 82 -7.69 20.75 5.06
CA LYS A 82 -6.29 20.23 5.10
C LYS A 82 -6.21 18.78 4.65
N ARG A 83 -7.15 17.93 5.07
CA ARG A 83 -7.19 16.52 4.66
C ARG A 83 -7.55 16.36 3.19
N ILE A 84 -8.45 17.18 2.65
CA ILE A 84 -8.76 17.21 1.21
C ILE A 84 -7.54 17.65 0.38
N ILE A 85 -6.75 18.62 0.85
CA ILE A 85 -5.49 19.00 0.21
C ILE A 85 -4.52 17.81 0.21
N GLN A 86 -4.37 17.11 1.34
CA GLN A 86 -3.55 15.88 1.43
C GLN A 86 -3.99 14.83 0.39
N ILE A 87 -5.30 14.54 0.30
CA ILE A 87 -5.84 13.55 -0.65
C ILE A 87 -5.55 13.97 -2.09
N ARG A 88 -5.72 15.26 -2.44
CA ARG A 88 -5.40 15.79 -3.78
C ARG A 88 -3.91 15.68 -4.10
N ASN A 89 -3.04 15.96 -3.16
CA ASN A 89 -1.59 15.79 -3.32
C ASN A 89 -1.21 14.32 -3.51
N VAL A 90 -1.85 13.40 -2.80
CA VAL A 90 -1.69 11.94 -3.02
C VAL A 90 -2.15 11.55 -4.43
N ALA A 91 -3.30 12.04 -4.88
CA ALA A 91 -3.80 11.80 -6.22
C ALA A 91 -2.85 12.36 -7.30
N GLU A 92 -2.28 13.58 -7.10
CA GLU A 92 -1.26 14.14 -7.97
C GLU A 92 -0.01 13.25 -8.04
N THR A 93 0.46 12.73 -6.91
CA THR A 93 1.59 11.80 -6.86
C THR A 93 1.33 10.58 -7.73
N ILE A 94 0.13 9.96 -7.60
CA ILE A 94 -0.27 8.81 -8.41
C ILE A 94 -0.37 9.18 -9.91
N GLN A 95 -0.91 10.36 -10.23
CA GLN A 95 -0.99 10.85 -11.61
C GLN A 95 0.39 11.13 -12.22
N ARG A 96 1.40 11.52 -11.43
CA ARG A 96 2.79 11.70 -11.89
C ARG A 96 3.48 10.37 -12.11
N VAL A 97 3.32 9.42 -11.20
CA VAL A 97 3.94 8.09 -11.28
C VAL A 97 3.27 7.20 -12.35
N ARG A 98 1.95 7.31 -12.52
CA ARG A 98 1.16 6.58 -13.52
C ARG A 98 1.30 5.05 -13.45
N PRO A 99 1.02 4.42 -12.31
CA PRO A 99 1.06 2.97 -12.20
C PRO A 99 -0.09 2.32 -13.01
N ASN A 100 0.13 1.07 -13.46
CA ASN A 100 -0.94 0.23 -14.03
C ASN A 100 -1.66 -0.58 -12.93
N ALA A 101 -0.91 -1.01 -11.92
CA ALA A 101 -1.45 -1.66 -10.72
C ALA A 101 -0.68 -1.20 -9.48
N PHE A 102 -1.38 -0.98 -8.37
CA PHE A 102 -0.74 -0.54 -7.13
C PHE A 102 -1.58 -0.87 -5.89
N VAL A 103 -0.90 -0.92 -4.75
CA VAL A 103 -1.50 -1.02 -3.42
C VAL A 103 -1.33 0.30 -2.67
N LEU A 104 -2.38 0.72 -1.98
CA LEU A 104 -2.39 1.85 -1.06
C LEU A 104 -2.51 1.30 0.37
N ALA A 105 -1.43 1.37 1.15
CA ALA A 105 -1.47 1.07 2.57
C ALA A 105 -2.05 2.25 3.36
N GLU A 106 -2.63 1.97 4.52
CA GLU A 106 -3.35 2.94 5.35
C GLU A 106 -4.53 3.61 4.64
N PHE A 107 -5.16 2.90 3.74
CA PHE A 107 -6.45 3.25 3.16
C PHE A 107 -7.54 2.53 3.96
N ASN A 108 -8.15 3.24 4.90
CA ASN A 108 -9.14 2.65 5.80
C ASN A 108 -10.38 2.15 5.05
N ASN A 109 -11.00 1.09 5.57
CA ASN A 109 -12.25 0.55 5.04
C ASN A 109 -13.23 0.16 6.17
N ASP A 110 -14.31 -0.55 5.84
CA ASP A 110 -15.33 -1.04 6.76
C ASP A 110 -14.90 -2.25 7.62
N GLY A 111 -13.63 -2.65 7.54
CA GLY A 111 -13.07 -3.83 8.21
C GLY A 111 -13.31 -5.14 7.45
N GLU A 112 -14.46 -5.27 6.80
CA GLU A 112 -14.84 -6.44 6.00
C GLU A 112 -14.43 -6.32 4.52
N GLY A 113 -14.01 -5.13 4.08
CA GLY A 113 -13.65 -4.83 2.70
C GLY A 113 -14.83 -4.86 1.72
N LYS A 114 -16.05 -4.69 2.21
CA LYS A 114 -17.29 -4.76 1.41
C LYS A 114 -17.78 -3.39 0.95
N ASP A 115 -17.57 -2.37 1.76
CA ASP A 115 -17.95 -1.01 1.41
C ASP A 115 -16.94 -0.41 0.43
N MET A 116 -17.43 -0.10 -0.78
CA MET A 116 -16.63 0.47 -1.86
C MET A 116 -16.72 2.00 -1.94
N THR A 117 -17.38 2.67 -0.99
CA THR A 117 -17.63 4.12 -1.03
C THR A 117 -16.33 4.91 -1.11
N ALA A 118 -15.40 4.68 -0.17
CA ALA A 118 -14.15 5.42 -0.14
C ALA A 118 -13.27 5.15 -1.36
N ILE A 119 -13.10 3.88 -1.77
CA ILE A 119 -12.24 3.52 -2.90
C ILE A 119 -12.80 4.00 -4.24
N ASN A 120 -14.14 3.94 -4.43
CA ASN A 120 -14.78 4.51 -5.62
C ASN A 120 -14.72 6.04 -5.60
N GLY A 121 -14.99 6.67 -4.46
CA GLY A 121 -14.88 8.11 -4.29
C GLY A 121 -13.49 8.65 -4.59
N PHE A 122 -12.44 7.99 -4.11
CA PHE A 122 -11.05 8.36 -4.44
C PHE A 122 -10.77 8.26 -5.94
N HIS A 123 -11.24 7.19 -6.59
CA HIS A 123 -11.12 7.04 -8.03
C HIS A 123 -11.88 8.14 -8.77
N ASP A 124 -13.17 8.32 -8.47
CA ASP A 124 -14.09 9.11 -9.29
C ASP A 124 -13.95 10.62 -9.04
N ASN A 125 -13.62 11.04 -7.80
CA ASN A 125 -13.58 12.45 -7.41
C ASN A 125 -12.16 13.04 -7.31
N TYR A 126 -11.10 12.21 -7.35
CA TYR A 126 -9.71 12.66 -7.25
C TYR A 126 -8.84 12.17 -8.41
N LEU A 127 -8.74 10.86 -8.66
CA LEU A 127 -7.87 10.31 -9.72
C LEU A 127 -8.39 10.61 -11.12
N ALA A 128 -9.71 10.65 -11.30
CA ALA A 128 -10.37 10.98 -12.56
C ALA A 128 -10.36 12.48 -12.90
N TYR A 129 -9.92 13.34 -11.98
CA TYR A 129 -9.75 14.77 -12.20
C TYR A 129 -8.27 15.14 -12.21
N SER A 130 -7.89 16.11 -13.09
CA SER A 130 -6.54 16.66 -13.14
C SER A 130 -6.17 17.29 -11.80
N GLN A 131 -5.05 16.90 -11.23
CA GLN A 131 -4.45 17.53 -10.08
C GLN A 131 -3.20 18.29 -10.54
N ASN A 132 -3.16 19.61 -10.33
CA ASN A 132 -2.03 20.45 -10.70
C ASN A 132 -1.52 20.18 -12.13
N ASP A 133 -2.44 20.22 -13.11
CA ASP A 133 -2.22 19.98 -14.54
C ASP A 133 -1.72 18.56 -14.91
N GLN A 134 -1.68 17.62 -13.97
CA GLN A 134 -1.39 16.23 -14.29
C GLN A 134 -2.58 15.58 -14.99
N ARG A 135 -2.29 14.69 -15.96
CA ARG A 135 -3.36 13.99 -16.69
C ARG A 135 -4.11 13.03 -15.74
N PRO A 136 -5.44 13.05 -15.75
CA PRO A 136 -6.25 12.08 -15.00
C PRO A 136 -5.82 10.64 -15.29
N ILE A 137 -6.06 9.75 -14.33
CA ILE A 137 -5.79 8.33 -14.45
C ILE A 137 -7.01 7.54 -13.97
N SER A 138 -7.29 6.42 -14.63
CA SER A 138 -8.44 5.58 -14.32
C SER A 138 -8.05 4.13 -14.14
N PHE A 139 -8.80 3.43 -13.27
CA PHE A 139 -8.61 2.03 -12.93
C PHE A 139 -9.96 1.32 -12.98
N THR A 140 -10.07 0.36 -13.89
CA THR A 140 -11.30 -0.43 -14.07
C THR A 140 -11.54 -1.34 -12.87
N PHE A 141 -10.47 -1.91 -12.32
CA PHE A 141 -10.54 -2.86 -11.24
C PHE A 141 -10.03 -2.25 -9.93
N LYS A 142 -10.82 -2.40 -8.89
CA LYS A 142 -10.53 -1.91 -7.54
C LYS A 142 -10.94 -2.96 -6.52
N LYS A 143 -10.15 -3.14 -5.47
CA LYS A 143 -10.43 -4.13 -4.45
C LYS A 143 -10.08 -3.63 -3.06
N ASN A 144 -11.08 -3.64 -2.18
CA ASN A 144 -10.86 -3.65 -0.74
C ASN A 144 -10.67 -5.08 -0.26
N VAL A 145 -10.01 -5.27 0.87
CA VAL A 145 -9.88 -6.57 1.53
C VAL A 145 -10.20 -6.44 3.00
N ALA A 146 -10.75 -7.50 3.57
CA ALA A 146 -10.96 -7.59 5.02
C ALA A 146 -9.63 -7.46 5.77
N THR A 147 -9.66 -6.89 6.97
CA THR A 147 -8.45 -6.66 7.78
C THR A 147 -8.64 -7.12 9.23
N ASN A 148 -7.54 -7.47 9.87
CA ASN A 148 -7.53 -7.78 11.31
C ASN A 148 -7.36 -6.55 12.20
N THR A 149 -7.01 -5.39 11.63
CA THR A 149 -6.87 -4.15 12.40
C THR A 149 -8.21 -3.72 12.98
N GLY A 150 -8.26 -3.53 14.29
CA GLY A 150 -9.47 -3.20 15.03
C GLY A 150 -10.52 -4.30 15.10
N ARG A 151 -10.21 -5.52 14.59
CA ARG A 151 -11.11 -6.69 14.70
C ARG A 151 -11.02 -7.28 16.10
N ALA A 152 -12.13 -7.29 16.83
CA ALA A 152 -12.20 -7.81 18.19
C ALA A 152 -11.64 -9.23 18.31
N SER A 153 -10.74 -9.46 19.26
CA SER A 153 -10.20 -10.80 19.55
C SER A 153 -11.04 -11.56 20.57
N GLY A 154 -11.71 -10.84 21.48
CA GLY A 154 -12.37 -11.39 22.64
C GLY A 154 -11.41 -11.79 23.77
N PHE A 155 -10.13 -11.43 23.68
CA PHE A 155 -9.09 -11.72 24.67
C PHE A 155 -8.45 -10.42 25.20
N ASP A 156 -7.87 -10.49 26.39
CA ASP A 156 -6.95 -9.49 26.96
C ASP A 156 -5.56 -9.80 26.38
N LEU A 157 -5.25 -9.19 25.23
CA LEU A 157 -4.00 -9.46 24.49
C LEU A 157 -2.82 -8.61 25.03
N ASP A 158 -3.09 -7.45 25.60
CA ASP A 158 -2.05 -6.57 26.15
C ASP A 158 -1.78 -6.79 27.65
N ARG A 159 -2.54 -7.68 28.29
CA ARG A 159 -2.39 -8.10 29.68
C ARG A 159 -2.60 -6.98 30.68
N ASP A 160 -3.48 -6.01 30.38
CA ASP A 160 -3.84 -4.93 31.29
C ASP A 160 -4.95 -5.32 32.30
N GLY A 161 -5.51 -6.52 32.17
CA GLY A 161 -6.58 -7.07 33.00
C GLY A 161 -7.99 -6.72 32.52
N LYS A 162 -8.11 -6.13 31.31
CA LYS A 162 -9.39 -5.79 30.70
C LYS A 162 -9.47 -6.44 29.32
N LYS A 163 -10.70 -6.62 28.84
CA LYS A 163 -10.96 -7.02 27.46
C LYS A 163 -11.65 -5.89 26.73
N THR A 164 -11.01 -5.35 25.72
CA THR A 164 -11.59 -4.35 24.83
C THR A 164 -11.81 -4.95 23.44
N ASP A 165 -12.66 -4.31 22.62
CA ASP A 165 -12.91 -4.82 21.27
C ASP A 165 -11.99 -4.17 20.21
N ILE A 166 -11.10 -3.27 20.64
CA ILE A 166 -10.25 -2.45 19.77
C ILE A 166 -8.84 -2.32 20.34
N LYS A 167 -7.96 -1.62 19.60
CA LYS A 167 -6.58 -1.30 19.99
C LYS A 167 -5.75 -2.56 20.21
N ASN A 168 -5.13 -2.65 21.38
CA ASN A 168 -4.19 -3.73 21.70
C ASN A 168 -4.86 -5.09 21.91
N ASP A 169 -6.18 -5.13 22.16
CA ASP A 169 -6.96 -6.36 22.27
C ASP A 169 -7.62 -6.81 20.95
N ALA A 170 -7.49 -6.02 19.89
CA ALA A 170 -7.84 -6.46 18.56
C ALA A 170 -6.77 -7.41 17.99
N TRP A 171 -7.14 -8.26 17.03
CA TRP A 171 -6.18 -9.16 16.36
C TRP A 171 -5.04 -8.40 15.66
N GLY A 172 -5.29 -7.19 15.20
CA GLY A 172 -4.31 -6.21 14.75
C GLY A 172 -4.68 -4.85 15.31
N PHE A 173 -3.69 -4.04 15.71
CA PHE A 173 -3.93 -2.75 16.32
C PHE A 173 -4.78 -1.84 15.44
N GLY A 174 -5.86 -1.29 16.00
CA GLY A 174 -6.73 -0.31 15.35
C GLY A 174 -7.75 0.26 16.34
N GLY A 175 -8.06 1.53 16.23
CA GLY A 175 -9.07 2.23 17.03
C GLY A 175 -10.50 1.88 16.62
N TYR A 176 -10.67 1.26 15.45
CA TYR A 176 -11.91 0.69 14.93
C TYR A 176 -11.57 -0.37 13.89
N HIS A 177 -12.52 -1.28 13.60
CA HIS A 177 -12.33 -2.31 12.58
C HIS A 177 -12.23 -1.67 11.19
N GLY A 178 -11.12 -1.87 10.51
CA GLY A 178 -10.82 -1.28 9.19
C GLY A 178 -9.81 -0.15 9.19
N GLN A 179 -9.38 0.35 10.35
CA GLN A 179 -8.28 1.31 10.39
C GLN A 179 -6.98 0.65 9.88
N TYR A 180 -6.15 1.40 9.17
CA TYR A 180 -4.88 0.92 8.58
C TYR A 180 -5.03 -0.22 7.55
N ALA A 181 -6.22 -0.44 7.00
CA ALA A 181 -6.44 -1.37 5.91
C ALA A 181 -5.67 -0.95 4.66
N PHE A 182 -5.76 -1.71 3.59
CA PHE A 182 -5.17 -1.36 2.30
C PHE A 182 -6.15 -1.59 1.15
N ALA A 183 -5.97 -0.85 0.07
CA ALA A 183 -6.78 -0.92 -1.14
C ALA A 183 -5.90 -1.20 -2.37
N ILE A 184 -6.44 -1.92 -3.34
CA ILE A 184 -5.75 -2.30 -4.57
C ILE A 184 -6.47 -1.66 -5.75
N PHE A 185 -5.70 -1.06 -6.66
CA PHE A 185 -6.17 -0.51 -7.92
C PHE A 185 -5.44 -1.17 -9.08
N SER A 186 -6.16 -1.52 -10.14
CA SER A 186 -5.58 -2.16 -11.32
C SER A 186 -6.28 -1.73 -12.60
N GLN A 187 -5.50 -1.51 -13.66
CA GLN A 187 -6.00 -1.41 -15.03
C GLN A 187 -6.18 -2.81 -15.63
N PHE A 188 -5.56 -3.82 -15.03
CA PHE A 188 -5.64 -5.22 -15.45
C PHE A 188 -6.78 -5.92 -14.73
N GLU A 189 -7.37 -6.90 -15.40
CA GLU A 189 -8.41 -7.75 -14.83
C GLU A 189 -7.87 -8.51 -13.60
N ILE A 190 -8.66 -8.52 -12.53
CA ILE A 190 -8.39 -9.34 -11.35
C ILE A 190 -9.08 -10.70 -11.55
N ASP A 191 -8.32 -11.78 -11.48
CA ASP A 191 -8.89 -13.13 -11.45
C ASP A 191 -9.49 -13.41 -10.06
N GLU A 192 -10.69 -12.87 -9.84
CA GLU A 192 -11.40 -12.93 -8.56
C GLU A 192 -11.58 -14.35 -8.01
N LYS A 193 -11.65 -15.37 -8.89
CA LYS A 193 -11.82 -16.77 -8.50
C LYS A 193 -10.55 -17.35 -7.87
N ASN A 194 -9.40 -16.79 -8.21
CA ASN A 194 -8.10 -17.24 -7.75
C ASN A 194 -7.45 -16.30 -6.74
N VAL A 195 -8.13 -15.22 -6.34
CA VAL A 195 -7.68 -14.39 -5.21
C VAL A 195 -7.60 -15.23 -3.96
N ARG A 196 -6.48 -15.13 -3.24
CA ARG A 196 -6.28 -15.80 -1.95
C ARG A 196 -6.06 -14.76 -0.85
N THR A 197 -6.77 -14.91 0.26
CA THR A 197 -6.61 -14.09 1.47
C THR A 197 -6.21 -14.97 2.63
N PHE A 198 -5.41 -14.42 3.54
CA PHE A 198 -4.85 -15.15 4.67
C PHE A 198 -5.14 -14.41 5.99
N GLN A 199 -6.30 -13.76 6.08
CA GLN A 199 -6.74 -13.05 7.28
C GLN A 199 -6.80 -13.97 8.50
N ASN A 200 -7.23 -15.22 8.31
CA ASN A 200 -7.44 -16.19 9.39
C ASN A 200 -6.34 -17.25 9.50
N PHE A 201 -5.29 -17.20 8.69
CA PHE A 201 -4.13 -18.07 8.81
C PHE A 201 -3.51 -17.90 10.21
N LYS A 202 -3.36 -19.02 10.96
CA LYS A 202 -2.91 -18.95 12.36
C LYS A 202 -1.39 -18.85 12.46
N TRP A 203 -0.94 -17.96 13.34
CA TRP A 203 0.50 -17.78 13.57
C TRP A 203 1.18 -19.09 14.04
N LYS A 204 0.56 -19.82 14.95
CA LYS A 204 1.06 -21.11 15.43
C LYS A 204 1.23 -22.20 14.38
N ASP A 205 0.56 -22.07 13.23
CA ASP A 205 0.60 -23.05 12.14
C ASP A 205 1.78 -22.80 11.19
N MET A 206 2.50 -21.69 11.37
CA MET A 206 3.76 -21.43 10.69
C MET A 206 4.90 -22.21 11.38
N PRO A 207 5.64 -23.08 10.67
CA PRO A 207 6.69 -23.88 11.26
C PRO A 207 7.78 -23.05 11.95
N GLY A 208 8.11 -23.43 13.17
CA GLY A 208 9.12 -22.77 14.00
C GLY A 208 8.61 -21.58 14.80
N GLU A 209 7.31 -21.26 14.73
CA GLU A 209 6.70 -20.21 15.53
C GLU A 209 6.08 -20.79 16.82
N GLU A 210 6.35 -20.14 17.94
CA GLU A 210 5.84 -20.48 19.26
C GLU A 210 5.22 -19.27 19.91
N ASN A 211 4.39 -19.50 20.96
CA ASN A 211 3.84 -18.40 21.74
C ASN A 211 4.96 -17.52 22.31
N LEU A 212 4.80 -16.23 22.17
CA LEU A 212 5.81 -15.27 22.59
C LEU A 212 6.11 -15.40 24.08
N LYS A 213 7.37 -15.26 24.44
CA LYS A 213 7.84 -15.29 25.82
C LYS A 213 8.10 -13.89 26.32
N ILE A 214 7.80 -13.63 27.58
CA ILE A 214 8.30 -12.43 28.27
C ILE A 214 9.82 -12.53 28.33
N ILE A 215 10.49 -11.57 27.69
CA ILE A 215 11.96 -11.58 27.53
C ILE A 215 12.62 -10.85 28.71
N ASP A 216 12.14 -9.65 29.02
CA ASP A 216 12.70 -8.80 30.08
C ASP A 216 11.62 -7.82 30.56
N CYS A 217 11.26 -7.89 31.84
CA CYS A 217 10.28 -7.01 32.46
C CYS A 217 10.68 -5.53 32.41
N LYS A 218 11.97 -5.21 32.27
CA LYS A 218 12.46 -3.83 32.20
C LYS A 218 12.21 -3.14 30.85
N LEU A 219 11.80 -3.89 29.82
CA LEU A 219 11.40 -3.31 28.53
C LEU A 219 10.12 -2.45 28.64
N SER A 220 9.32 -2.64 29.68
CA SER A 220 8.19 -1.77 29.99
C SER A 220 8.46 -0.99 31.29
N LYS A 221 8.04 0.29 31.31
CA LYS A 221 8.11 1.13 32.54
C LYS A 221 7.23 0.59 33.67
N SER A 222 6.17 -0.13 33.34
CA SER A 222 5.26 -0.77 34.30
C SER A 222 5.76 -2.15 34.77
N GLY A 223 6.87 -2.65 34.21
CA GLY A 223 7.36 -3.99 34.50
C GLY A 223 6.55 -5.09 33.79
N CYS A 224 6.67 -6.31 34.30
CA CYS A 224 5.80 -7.40 33.89
C CYS A 224 4.37 -7.23 34.39
N PRO A 225 3.36 -7.74 33.64
CA PRO A 225 1.99 -7.80 34.13
C PRO A 225 1.89 -8.55 35.48
N THR A 226 0.88 -8.21 36.26
CA THR A 226 0.69 -8.81 37.61
C THR A 226 0.62 -10.33 37.54
N GLY A 227 1.48 -11.00 38.31
CA GLY A 227 1.55 -12.46 38.38
C GLY A 227 2.34 -13.13 37.29
N MET A 228 2.94 -12.36 36.37
CA MET A 228 3.78 -12.87 35.27
C MET A 228 5.26 -12.54 35.50
N LYS A 229 6.15 -13.32 34.89
CA LYS A 229 7.59 -13.19 35.00
C LYS A 229 8.27 -13.53 33.67
N GLU A 230 9.54 -13.24 33.58
CA GLU A 230 10.38 -13.64 32.44
C GLU A 230 10.30 -15.15 32.18
N GLY A 231 10.14 -15.53 30.91
CA GLY A 231 9.95 -16.88 30.44
C GLY A 231 8.48 -17.35 30.35
N ASP A 232 7.54 -16.64 30.94
CA ASP A 232 6.12 -16.95 30.80
C ASP A 232 5.61 -16.65 29.37
N ASN A 233 4.58 -17.37 28.91
CA ASN A 233 3.91 -17.09 27.65
C ASN A 233 3.18 -15.75 27.73
N TRP A 234 3.39 -14.89 26.72
CA TRP A 234 2.70 -13.60 26.64
C TRP A 234 1.21 -13.76 26.40
N TYR A 235 0.83 -14.51 25.37
CA TYR A 235 -0.58 -14.81 25.10
C TYR A 235 -1.06 -15.99 25.93
N SER A 236 -2.35 -16.00 26.33
CA SER A 236 -2.96 -17.21 26.86
C SER A 236 -2.95 -18.33 25.81
N ASP A 237 -3.03 -19.58 26.24
CA ASP A 237 -3.06 -20.69 25.31
C ASP A 237 -4.27 -20.59 24.36
N GLU A 238 -5.44 -20.16 24.87
CA GLU A 238 -6.66 -19.98 24.09
C GLU A 238 -6.51 -18.86 23.04
N ALA A 239 -5.89 -17.73 23.41
CA ALA A 239 -5.63 -16.63 22.48
C ALA A 239 -4.62 -17.06 21.41
N TRP A 240 -3.51 -17.70 21.81
CA TRP A 240 -2.49 -18.18 20.88
C TRP A 240 -3.03 -19.18 19.87
N GLN A 241 -3.92 -20.09 20.27
CA GLN A 241 -4.55 -21.05 19.35
C GLN A 241 -5.41 -20.36 18.28
N GLN A 242 -5.84 -19.12 18.51
CA GLN A 242 -6.70 -18.38 17.59
C GLN A 242 -6.00 -17.22 16.91
N MET A 243 -4.80 -16.83 17.38
CA MET A 243 -4.05 -15.67 16.87
C MET A 243 -3.80 -15.78 15.37
N PRO A 244 -4.34 -14.87 14.54
CA PRO A 244 -3.97 -14.82 13.13
C PRO A 244 -2.53 -14.32 12.99
N LEU A 245 -1.83 -14.81 11.95
CA LEU A 245 -0.49 -14.32 11.65
C LEU A 245 -0.53 -12.87 11.16
N SER A 246 -1.47 -12.54 10.28
CA SER A 246 -1.52 -11.21 9.66
C SER A 246 -2.10 -10.17 10.61
N SER A 247 -1.38 -9.09 10.87
CA SER A 247 -1.91 -7.95 11.62
C SER A 247 -2.99 -7.19 10.84
N LYS A 248 -2.95 -7.24 9.50
CA LYS A 248 -3.97 -6.75 8.58
C LYS A 248 -4.48 -7.92 7.75
N ASN A 249 -3.82 -8.19 6.65
CA ASN A 249 -4.04 -9.36 5.78
C ASN A 249 -2.80 -9.58 4.91
N HIS A 250 -2.60 -10.80 4.42
CA HIS A 250 -1.74 -11.14 3.30
C HIS A 250 -2.64 -11.58 2.16
N VAL A 251 -2.46 -11.00 0.97
CA VAL A 251 -3.36 -11.25 -0.17
C VAL A 251 -2.56 -11.54 -1.43
N ASP A 252 -2.92 -12.61 -2.11
CA ASP A 252 -2.46 -12.95 -3.45
C ASP A 252 -3.57 -12.60 -4.44
N VAL A 253 -3.31 -11.60 -5.29
CA VAL A 253 -4.25 -11.09 -6.30
C VAL A 253 -3.69 -11.37 -7.68
N PRO A 254 -4.10 -12.45 -8.36
CA PRO A 254 -3.69 -12.72 -9.72
C PRO A 254 -4.26 -11.67 -10.68
N LEU A 255 -3.39 -11.01 -11.42
CA LEU A 255 -3.73 -10.01 -12.44
C LEU A 255 -3.53 -10.61 -13.83
N ILE A 256 -4.55 -10.52 -14.70
CA ILE A 256 -4.51 -11.01 -16.08
C ILE A 256 -4.11 -9.83 -16.96
N ILE A 257 -2.92 -9.90 -17.53
CA ILE A 257 -2.33 -8.83 -18.34
C ILE A 257 -2.32 -9.26 -19.81
N PRO A 258 -3.10 -8.63 -20.69
CA PRO A 258 -3.04 -8.89 -22.12
C PRO A 258 -1.68 -8.46 -22.68
N THR A 259 -0.93 -9.38 -23.28
CA THR A 259 0.33 -9.12 -23.95
C THR A 259 0.28 -9.61 -25.39
N LYS A 260 1.25 -9.22 -26.21
CA LYS A 260 1.35 -9.67 -27.59
C LYS A 260 1.51 -11.20 -27.71
N ALA A 261 2.03 -11.86 -26.68
CA ALA A 261 2.20 -13.31 -26.62
C ALA A 261 0.95 -14.05 -26.06
N GLY A 262 -0.09 -13.32 -25.67
CA GLY A 262 -1.28 -13.80 -24.97
C GLY A 262 -1.40 -13.23 -23.56
N ASN A 263 -2.34 -13.77 -22.78
CA ASN A 263 -2.53 -13.32 -21.41
C ASN A 263 -1.39 -13.82 -20.50
N GLU A 264 -0.76 -12.89 -19.81
CA GLU A 264 0.20 -13.16 -18.75
C GLU A 264 -0.49 -13.04 -17.39
N VAL A 265 -0.24 -13.97 -16.48
CA VAL A 265 -0.74 -13.89 -15.10
C VAL A 265 0.40 -13.50 -14.17
N ILE A 266 0.24 -12.37 -13.47
CA ILE A 266 1.17 -11.92 -12.44
C ILE A 266 0.44 -11.89 -11.11
N HIS A 267 0.95 -12.62 -10.13
CA HIS A 267 0.44 -12.62 -8.76
C HIS A 267 0.89 -11.36 -8.03
N PHE A 268 -0.03 -10.45 -7.76
CA PHE A 268 0.24 -9.25 -6.97
C PHE A 268 0.04 -9.59 -5.49
N LEU A 269 1.15 -9.83 -4.79
CA LEU A 269 1.22 -10.27 -3.40
C LEU A 269 1.32 -9.04 -2.52
N VAL A 270 0.27 -8.72 -1.79
CA VAL A 270 0.20 -7.46 -1.04
C VAL A 270 -0.01 -7.69 0.45
N SER A 271 0.70 -6.90 1.26
CA SER A 271 0.55 -6.87 2.71
C SER A 271 1.02 -5.53 3.29
N HIS A 272 0.68 -5.33 4.55
CA HIS A 272 1.19 -4.25 5.37
C HIS A 272 1.48 -4.80 6.77
N PRO A 273 2.65 -5.43 7.00
CA PRO A 273 3.05 -5.98 8.28
C PRO A 273 2.99 -5.00 9.45
N ALA A 274 2.90 -5.52 10.66
CA ALA A 274 2.97 -4.71 11.88
C ALA A 274 4.27 -3.90 11.93
N PRO A 275 4.25 -2.63 12.37
CA PRO A 275 5.50 -1.90 12.63
C PRO A 275 6.24 -2.53 13.82
N PRO A 276 7.57 -2.78 13.73
CA PRO A 276 8.34 -3.46 14.78
C PRO A 276 8.69 -2.55 15.98
N ILE A 277 7.88 -1.54 16.22
CA ILE A 277 8.00 -0.55 17.31
C ILE A 277 6.80 -0.67 18.26
N PHE A 278 6.78 0.10 19.32
CA PHE A 278 5.75 0.01 20.39
C PHE A 278 5.67 -1.38 21.02
N ASN A 279 6.83 -2.00 21.23
CA ASN A 279 6.92 -3.34 21.79
C ASN A 279 6.55 -3.38 23.26
N ASN A 280 5.99 -4.51 23.69
CA ASN A 280 5.81 -4.89 25.10
C ASN A 280 7.02 -5.70 25.62
N VAL A 281 6.90 -6.24 26.83
CA VAL A 281 7.94 -7.07 27.47
C VAL A 281 8.23 -8.40 26.77
N ALA A 282 7.42 -8.78 25.78
CA ALA A 282 7.62 -9.96 24.92
C ALA A 282 8.04 -9.59 23.50
N ASN A 283 8.34 -8.32 23.23
CA ASN A 283 8.76 -7.83 21.91
C ASN A 283 7.76 -8.12 20.79
N HIS A 284 6.48 -8.08 21.11
CA HIS A 284 5.41 -8.65 20.26
C HIS A 284 5.34 -8.08 18.85
N ASN A 285 5.49 -6.76 18.67
CA ASN A 285 5.43 -6.16 17.32
C ASN A 285 6.65 -6.52 16.46
N TYR A 286 7.83 -6.61 17.09
CA TYR A 286 9.05 -7.07 16.43
C TYR A 286 8.88 -8.50 15.90
N GLU A 287 8.42 -9.41 16.77
CA GLU A 287 8.21 -10.82 16.40
C GLU A 287 7.07 -10.98 15.39
N HIS A 288 6.02 -10.16 15.51
CA HIS A 288 4.91 -10.17 14.56
C HIS A 288 5.37 -9.74 13.16
N ASN A 289 6.08 -8.59 13.05
CA ASN A 289 6.67 -8.13 11.79
C ASN A 289 7.58 -9.20 11.17
N ARG A 290 8.48 -9.79 11.97
CA ARG A 290 9.39 -10.86 11.54
C ARG A 290 8.60 -12.04 10.94
N ALA A 291 7.55 -12.49 11.60
CA ALA A 291 6.73 -13.61 11.14
C ALA A 291 5.92 -13.26 9.87
N GLU A 292 5.38 -12.05 9.77
CA GLU A 292 4.67 -11.55 8.59
C GLU A 292 5.60 -11.43 7.36
N LEU A 293 6.86 -11.06 7.54
CA LEU A 293 7.87 -11.05 6.47
C LEU A 293 8.28 -12.47 6.05
N LYS A 294 8.47 -13.37 7.03
CA LYS A 294 8.77 -14.79 6.77
C LYS A 294 7.64 -15.47 5.99
N PHE A 295 6.39 -15.04 6.17
CA PHE A 295 5.25 -15.53 5.41
C PHE A 295 5.49 -15.44 3.90
N TRP A 296 5.94 -14.29 3.39
CA TRP A 296 6.21 -14.12 1.96
C TRP A 296 7.36 -14.99 1.47
N ASP A 297 8.48 -15.07 2.21
CA ASP A 297 9.59 -15.93 1.82
C ASP A 297 9.14 -17.39 1.70
N ASP A 298 8.38 -17.90 2.67
CA ASP A 298 7.86 -19.26 2.63
C ASP A 298 6.77 -19.47 1.58
N TYR A 299 5.90 -18.46 1.34
CA TYR A 299 4.82 -18.52 0.35
C TYR A 299 5.34 -18.64 -1.08
N ILE A 300 6.32 -17.82 -1.46
CA ILE A 300 6.97 -17.89 -2.80
C ILE A 300 7.85 -19.12 -2.96
N ASN A 301 8.23 -19.75 -1.87
CA ASN A 301 8.94 -21.04 -1.83
C ASN A 301 7.98 -22.25 -1.92
N ALA A 302 6.71 -22.06 -2.21
CA ALA A 302 5.70 -23.10 -2.38
C ALA A 302 5.56 -24.03 -1.16
N LYS A 303 5.78 -23.53 0.08
CA LYS A 303 5.65 -24.34 1.30
C LYS A 303 4.22 -24.86 1.43
N SER A 304 4.09 -26.14 1.84
CA SER A 304 2.79 -26.85 1.85
C SER A 304 1.89 -26.55 3.04
N TYR A 305 2.41 -25.95 4.11
CA TYR A 305 1.66 -25.71 5.35
C TYR A 305 0.62 -24.58 5.27
N PHE A 306 0.67 -23.75 4.22
CA PHE A 306 -0.29 -22.68 4.02
C PHE A 306 -1.70 -23.19 3.78
N TYR A 307 -2.67 -22.43 4.26
CA TYR A 307 -4.07 -22.50 3.89
C TYR A 307 -4.66 -21.08 3.85
N ASP A 308 -5.49 -20.79 2.86
CA ASP A 308 -6.16 -19.51 2.76
C ASP A 308 -7.53 -19.52 3.44
N ASP A 309 -8.20 -18.37 3.46
CA ASP A 309 -9.51 -18.22 4.11
C ASP A 309 -10.62 -19.07 3.46
N ASN A 310 -10.40 -19.57 2.24
CA ASN A 310 -11.30 -20.51 1.53
C ASN A 310 -10.89 -21.98 1.69
N GLY A 311 -9.81 -22.26 2.44
CA GLY A 311 -9.32 -23.62 2.69
C GLY A 311 -8.43 -24.20 1.58
N LYS A 312 -8.03 -23.40 0.56
CA LYS A 312 -7.06 -23.84 -0.43
C LYS A 312 -5.67 -23.90 0.21
N THR A 313 -5.01 -25.05 0.10
CA THR A 313 -3.73 -25.33 0.74
C THR A 313 -2.52 -25.02 -0.16
N GLY A 314 -1.34 -24.94 0.45
CA GLY A 314 -0.05 -24.71 -0.21
C GLY A 314 0.25 -23.23 -0.48
N GLY A 315 1.54 -22.92 -0.66
CA GLY A 315 2.03 -21.61 -1.08
C GLY A 315 1.83 -21.35 -2.57
N LEU A 316 2.53 -20.36 -3.11
CA LEU A 316 2.50 -20.00 -4.53
C LEU A 316 3.07 -21.15 -5.38
N ALA A 317 2.42 -21.49 -6.48
CA ALA A 317 2.90 -22.53 -7.38
C ALA A 317 4.31 -22.20 -7.92
N ALA A 318 5.19 -23.19 -7.95
CA ALA A 318 6.55 -23.01 -8.44
C ALA A 318 6.57 -22.47 -9.88
N GLY A 319 7.41 -21.48 -10.14
CA GLY A 319 7.55 -20.84 -11.45
C GLY A 319 6.52 -19.74 -11.74
N SER A 320 5.55 -19.51 -10.85
CA SER A 320 4.63 -18.38 -11.00
C SER A 320 5.39 -17.05 -11.04
N LYS A 321 4.92 -16.12 -11.86
CA LYS A 321 5.38 -14.73 -11.87
C LYS A 321 4.65 -13.96 -10.77
N PHE A 322 5.39 -13.22 -9.95
CA PHE A 322 4.81 -12.47 -8.85
C PHE A 322 5.49 -11.13 -8.61
N ILE A 323 4.80 -10.26 -7.89
CA ILE A 323 5.32 -9.03 -7.31
C ILE A 323 4.82 -8.94 -5.87
N ILE A 324 5.73 -8.92 -4.90
CA ILE A 324 5.39 -8.57 -3.52
C ILE A 324 5.44 -7.06 -3.39
N ALA A 325 4.38 -6.43 -2.89
CA ALA A 325 4.31 -4.98 -2.71
C ALA A 325 3.61 -4.60 -1.40
N GLY A 326 4.09 -3.52 -0.79
CA GLY A 326 3.53 -2.96 0.44
C GLY A 326 4.55 -2.17 1.23
N ASP A 327 4.08 -1.59 2.31
CA ASP A 327 4.92 -1.14 3.41
C ASP A 327 5.26 -2.35 4.29
N MET A 328 6.50 -2.82 4.21
CA MET A 328 6.98 -3.99 4.96
C MET A 328 7.40 -3.64 6.38
N ASN A 329 7.41 -2.35 6.73
CA ASN A 329 7.83 -1.85 8.04
C ASN A 329 9.20 -2.40 8.50
N ALA A 330 10.08 -2.71 7.55
CA ALA A 330 11.41 -3.28 7.83
C ALA A 330 12.44 -2.81 6.81
N ASP A 331 13.64 -2.48 7.29
CA ASP A 331 14.80 -2.10 6.49
C ASP A 331 15.95 -3.05 6.79
N ALA A 332 16.55 -3.64 5.76
CA ALA A 332 17.66 -4.59 5.90
C ALA A 332 18.95 -3.96 6.49
N MET A 333 19.09 -2.63 6.45
CA MET A 333 20.27 -1.91 6.90
C MET A 333 20.10 -1.24 8.27
N LYS A 334 18.88 -0.76 8.57
CA LYS A 334 18.58 0.12 9.70
C LYS A 334 17.21 -0.21 10.32
N GLY A 335 16.89 0.51 11.39
CA GLY A 335 15.58 0.43 12.06
C GLY A 335 15.50 -0.69 13.08
N ASP A 336 14.29 -0.83 13.63
CA ASP A 336 14.01 -1.66 14.81
C ASP A 336 13.54 -3.08 14.48
N GLY A 337 13.25 -3.37 13.20
CA GLY A 337 12.79 -4.68 12.74
C GLY A 337 13.89 -5.73 12.61
N ASP A 338 13.49 -6.98 12.37
CA ASP A 338 14.46 -8.05 12.08
C ASP A 338 15.05 -7.88 10.67
N ARG A 339 16.23 -7.29 10.65
CA ARG A 339 17.00 -7.03 9.42
C ARG A 339 17.36 -8.30 8.67
N LEU A 340 17.54 -9.42 9.37
CA LEU A 340 17.92 -10.69 8.72
C LEU A 340 16.74 -11.28 7.93
N THR A 341 15.53 -11.21 8.45
CA THR A 341 14.34 -11.74 7.77
C THR A 341 14.01 -10.95 6.50
N ILE A 342 14.03 -9.60 6.55
CA ILE A 342 13.81 -8.81 5.32
C ILE A 342 14.97 -8.97 4.34
N ASP A 343 16.23 -9.02 4.79
CA ASP A 343 17.40 -9.25 3.92
C ASP A 343 17.32 -10.61 3.21
N LYS A 344 16.89 -11.66 3.93
CA LYS A 344 16.66 -12.98 3.38
C LYS A 344 15.59 -12.96 2.28
N LEU A 345 14.47 -12.28 2.50
CA LEU A 345 13.42 -12.12 1.47
C LEU A 345 13.97 -11.38 0.24
N LEU A 346 14.69 -10.27 0.43
CA LEU A 346 15.27 -9.48 -0.65
C LEU A 346 16.35 -10.23 -1.46
N LYS A 347 16.97 -11.24 -0.89
CA LYS A 347 18.02 -12.08 -1.51
C LYS A 347 17.55 -13.49 -1.85
N SER A 348 16.26 -13.78 -1.69
CA SER A 348 15.67 -15.07 -2.03
C SER A 348 15.95 -15.40 -3.51
N PRO A 349 16.29 -16.67 -3.86
CA PRO A 349 16.53 -17.07 -5.25
C PRO A 349 15.29 -16.94 -6.16
N TYR A 350 14.12 -16.76 -5.56
CA TYR A 350 12.86 -16.57 -6.28
C TYR A 350 12.56 -15.11 -6.63
N VAL A 351 13.32 -14.15 -6.08
CA VAL A 351 13.16 -12.73 -6.39
C VAL A 351 14.23 -12.23 -7.37
N ASN A 352 13.92 -11.18 -8.10
CA ASN A 352 14.88 -10.52 -8.98
C ASN A 352 15.87 -9.68 -8.12
N ILE A 353 17.01 -10.26 -7.81
CA ILE A 353 18.02 -9.65 -6.94
C ILE A 353 18.54 -8.30 -7.46
N ASN A 354 18.51 -8.09 -8.78
CA ASN A 354 18.91 -6.82 -9.36
C ASN A 354 17.92 -5.69 -9.00
N ALA A 355 16.63 -6.03 -8.87
CA ALA A 355 15.55 -5.12 -8.48
C ALA A 355 15.46 -4.89 -6.96
N THR A 356 15.97 -5.82 -6.15
CA THR A 356 15.86 -5.73 -4.68
C THR A 356 17.07 -5.06 -4.03
N VAL A 357 18.27 -5.53 -4.35
CA VAL A 357 19.54 -5.05 -3.76
C VAL A 357 20.56 -4.60 -4.82
N GLY A 358 20.34 -4.93 -6.10
CA GLY A 358 21.24 -4.60 -7.20
C GLY A 358 20.99 -3.22 -7.83
N GLY A 359 21.48 -3.04 -9.06
CA GLY A 359 21.49 -1.75 -9.78
C GLY A 359 20.12 -1.25 -10.26
N LYS A 360 19.09 -2.08 -10.19
CA LYS A 360 17.69 -1.74 -10.52
C LYS A 360 16.82 -1.56 -9.26
N LYS A 361 17.40 -1.51 -8.05
CA LYS A 361 16.61 -1.17 -6.85
C LYS A 361 16.03 0.23 -6.98
N PRO A 362 14.80 0.49 -6.52
CA PRO A 362 14.20 1.81 -6.57
C PRO A 362 15.02 2.84 -5.80
N THR A 363 15.26 4.00 -6.40
CA THR A 363 16.04 5.10 -5.84
C THR A 363 15.44 6.46 -6.17
N SER A 364 15.87 7.50 -5.47
CA SER A 364 15.51 8.89 -5.70
C SER A 364 16.69 9.83 -5.42
N LYS A 365 16.56 11.08 -5.84
CA LYS A 365 17.50 12.15 -5.46
C LYS A 365 17.09 12.85 -4.15
N GLY A 366 15.79 12.85 -3.83
CA GLY A 366 15.27 13.46 -2.61
C GLY A 366 15.65 12.69 -1.34
N GLY A 367 15.93 11.40 -1.43
CA GLY A 367 16.35 10.61 -0.29
C GLY A 367 17.61 11.14 0.39
N PRO A 368 18.75 11.28 -0.31
CA PRO A 368 19.95 11.94 0.25
C PRO A 368 19.69 13.37 0.71
N GLU A 369 19.03 14.18 -0.10
CA GLU A 369 18.74 15.59 0.21
C GLU A 369 17.85 15.76 1.44
N CYS A 370 16.98 14.78 1.73
CA CYS A 370 16.12 14.78 2.90
C CYS A 370 16.92 14.86 4.22
N PHE A 371 18.05 14.19 4.29
CA PHE A 371 18.98 14.29 5.43
C PHE A 371 19.72 15.62 5.46
N ASP A 372 20.20 16.08 4.30
CA ASP A 372 20.93 17.35 4.19
C ASP A 372 20.07 18.55 4.62
N LEU A 373 18.78 18.51 4.33
CA LEU A 373 17.81 19.54 4.69
C LEU A 373 17.18 19.35 6.08
N GLY A 374 17.50 18.25 6.80
CA GLY A 374 16.93 17.94 8.12
C GLY A 374 15.43 17.55 8.06
N HIS A 375 14.95 17.08 6.93
CA HIS A 375 13.58 16.63 6.73
C HIS A 375 13.37 15.15 7.10
N CYS A 376 14.45 14.35 7.12
CA CYS A 376 14.45 12.97 7.58
C CYS A 376 15.09 12.85 8.97
N LYS A 377 14.72 11.79 9.70
CA LYS A 377 15.28 11.54 11.04
C LYS A 377 16.80 11.35 10.99
N ALA A 378 17.53 12.22 11.69
CA ALA A 378 19.00 12.27 11.71
C ALA A 378 19.64 10.96 12.23
N GLU A 379 18.97 10.21 13.10
CA GLU A 379 19.46 8.93 13.65
C GLU A 379 19.73 7.88 12.58
N ASN A 380 19.08 7.99 11.41
CA ASN A 380 19.23 7.10 10.27
C ASN A 380 20.08 7.68 9.14
N SER A 381 20.68 8.88 9.30
CA SER A 381 21.47 9.58 8.26
C SER A 381 22.72 8.82 7.80
N ASN A 382 23.22 7.86 8.60
CA ASN A 382 24.34 7.01 8.23
C ASN A 382 23.94 5.70 7.53
N THR A 383 22.74 5.64 6.92
CA THR A 383 22.36 4.51 6.06
C THR A 383 23.29 4.41 4.86
N LEU A 384 23.55 3.16 4.41
CA LEU A 384 24.43 2.90 3.26
C LEU A 384 23.79 3.31 1.91
N TYR A 385 22.46 3.43 1.87
CA TYR A 385 21.71 3.69 0.64
C TYR A 385 20.67 4.79 0.85
N PRO A 386 21.09 6.05 1.14
CA PRO A 386 20.15 7.15 1.36
C PRO A 386 19.25 7.42 0.15
N GLU A 387 19.72 7.05 -1.06
CA GLU A 387 18.92 7.16 -2.28
C GLU A 387 17.74 6.17 -2.34
N ALA A 388 17.75 5.11 -1.52
CA ALA A 388 16.72 4.06 -1.52
C ALA A 388 15.71 4.18 -0.38
N ILE A 389 15.83 5.21 0.50
CA ILE A 389 14.85 5.41 1.56
C ILE A 389 13.48 5.76 0.99
N THR A 390 12.43 5.32 1.66
CA THR A 390 11.04 5.50 1.23
C THR A 390 10.17 6.22 2.26
N SER A 391 10.75 6.59 3.41
CA SER A 391 10.05 7.27 4.49
C SER A 391 10.88 8.40 5.07
N VAL A 392 10.23 9.44 5.63
CA VAL A 392 10.88 10.51 6.40
C VAL A 392 11.54 10.00 7.68
N SER A 393 11.24 8.76 8.10
CA SER A 393 12.02 8.08 9.13
C SER A 393 13.47 7.84 8.72
N GLY A 394 13.81 8.00 7.43
CA GLY A 394 15.14 7.72 6.88
C GLY A 394 15.38 6.24 6.63
N LEU A 395 14.31 5.45 6.51
CA LEU A 395 14.33 4.00 6.28
C LEU A 395 13.73 3.65 4.92
N ARG A 396 14.13 2.50 4.38
CA ARG A 396 13.48 1.85 3.26
C ARG A 396 12.45 0.87 3.79
N LEU A 397 11.18 1.27 3.83
CA LEU A 397 10.07 0.48 4.39
C LEU A 397 9.14 -0.08 3.32
N ASP A 398 9.04 0.62 2.18
CA ASP A 398 8.11 0.31 1.09
C ASP A 398 8.87 -0.41 -0.04
N TYR A 399 8.28 -1.50 -0.53
CA TYR A 399 8.94 -2.37 -1.49
C TYR A 399 8.01 -2.75 -2.65
N VAL A 400 8.60 -2.92 -3.84
CA VAL A 400 8.07 -3.64 -4.99
C VAL A 400 9.12 -4.69 -5.35
N ILE A 401 8.82 -5.96 -5.07
CA ILE A 401 9.76 -7.08 -5.17
C ILE A 401 9.28 -8.05 -6.25
N PRO A 402 9.80 -7.98 -7.48
CA PRO A 402 9.41 -8.88 -8.56
C PRO A 402 10.08 -10.24 -8.45
N SER A 403 9.42 -11.28 -8.97
CA SER A 403 10.01 -12.62 -9.10
C SER A 403 11.21 -12.63 -10.05
N SER A 404 12.09 -13.61 -9.87
CA SER A 404 13.36 -13.74 -10.62
C SER A 404 13.16 -13.96 -12.13
N ASN A 405 11.99 -14.43 -12.54
CA ASN A 405 11.61 -14.66 -13.95
C ASN A 405 10.91 -13.44 -14.60
N LEU A 406 10.88 -12.29 -13.93
CA LEU A 406 10.42 -11.01 -14.49
C LEU A 406 11.61 -10.12 -14.84
N SER A 407 11.59 -9.53 -16.03
CA SER A 407 12.58 -8.53 -16.47
C SER A 407 12.14 -7.12 -16.07
N ILE A 408 13.09 -6.29 -15.62
CA ILE A 408 12.82 -4.93 -15.14
C ILE A 408 13.40 -3.92 -16.13
N ASN A 409 12.56 -2.99 -16.61
CA ASN A 409 13.00 -1.88 -17.44
C ASN A 409 13.53 -0.73 -16.60
N ASN A 410 12.72 -0.25 -15.63
CA ASN A 410 13.05 0.90 -14.79
C ASN A 410 12.41 0.77 -13.41
N SER A 411 12.86 1.60 -12.45
CA SER A 411 12.29 1.66 -11.11
C SER A 411 12.59 3.00 -10.47
N GLY A 412 11.86 3.36 -9.42
CA GLY A 412 12.14 4.59 -8.69
C GLY A 412 11.33 4.73 -7.42
N VAL A 413 11.75 5.67 -6.60
CA VAL A 413 11.00 6.21 -5.47
C VAL A 413 10.56 7.62 -5.86
N PHE A 414 9.26 7.92 -5.80
CA PHE A 414 8.79 9.27 -5.99
C PHE A 414 9.15 10.11 -4.75
N PHE A 415 10.37 10.53 -4.73
CA PHE A 415 10.93 11.41 -3.71
C PHE A 415 11.77 12.49 -4.43
N PRO A 416 11.10 13.48 -5.04
CA PRO A 416 11.79 14.54 -5.75
C PRO A 416 12.65 15.38 -4.81
N SER A 417 13.85 15.74 -5.28
CA SER A 417 14.71 16.74 -4.65
C SER A 417 14.12 18.15 -4.83
N SER A 418 14.63 19.12 -4.08
CA SER A 418 14.19 20.53 -4.13
C SER A 418 14.33 21.20 -5.50
N ARG A 419 15.06 20.58 -6.43
CA ARG A 419 15.27 21.04 -7.81
C ARG A 419 14.40 20.28 -8.84
N GLU A 420 13.61 19.32 -8.41
CA GLU A 420 12.78 18.49 -9.29
C GLU A 420 11.31 18.89 -9.19
N GLU A 421 10.58 18.68 -10.29
CA GLU A 421 9.14 18.84 -10.29
C GLU A 421 8.47 17.89 -9.29
N GLY A 422 7.41 18.39 -8.62
CA GLY A 422 6.72 17.62 -7.60
C GLY A 422 7.29 17.77 -6.18
N TYR A 423 8.33 18.58 -5.97
CA TYR A 423 8.90 18.81 -4.64
C TYR A 423 7.86 19.28 -3.61
N HIS A 424 6.86 20.09 -4.04
CA HIS A 424 5.74 20.52 -3.19
C HIS A 424 4.89 19.36 -2.64
N LEU A 425 5.00 18.16 -3.22
CA LEU A 425 4.32 16.95 -2.74
C LEU A 425 5.07 16.24 -1.62
N VAL A 426 6.30 16.60 -1.36
CA VAL A 426 7.15 15.98 -0.33
C VAL A 426 7.61 16.95 0.73
N PHE A 427 7.47 18.24 0.49
CA PHE A 427 7.80 19.27 1.45
C PHE A 427 6.95 20.55 1.26
N ASP A 428 6.48 21.09 2.36
CA ASP A 428 5.86 22.41 2.45
C ASP A 428 6.46 23.16 3.65
N LYS A 429 6.61 24.48 3.52
CA LYS A 429 7.27 25.31 4.55
C LYS A 429 6.52 25.34 5.88
N GLU A 430 5.21 25.21 5.86
CA GLU A 430 4.34 25.27 7.03
C GLU A 430 4.04 23.87 7.58
N LEU A 431 3.87 22.88 6.69
CA LEU A 431 3.44 21.52 7.02
C LEU A 431 4.61 20.55 7.20
N GLY A 432 5.82 20.93 6.77
CA GLY A 432 7.01 20.08 6.82
C GLY A 432 7.06 19.04 5.71
N ALA A 433 7.65 17.87 5.98
CA ALA A 433 7.92 16.82 5.00
C ALA A 433 7.09 15.54 5.23
N SER A 434 6.03 15.61 6.03
CA SER A 434 5.28 14.45 6.51
C SER A 434 3.84 14.39 5.98
N LYS A 435 2.99 13.62 6.66
CA LYS A 435 1.57 13.41 6.36
C LYS A 435 0.71 14.69 6.27
N GLY A 436 1.19 15.83 6.78
CA GLY A 436 0.51 17.12 6.57
C GLY A 436 0.50 17.54 5.11
N VAL A 437 1.47 17.14 4.31
CA VAL A 437 1.58 17.46 2.86
C VAL A 437 0.94 16.37 2.02
N THR A 438 1.46 15.14 2.11
CA THR A 438 0.93 13.93 1.45
C THR A 438 0.95 12.76 2.41
N SER A 439 2.13 12.18 2.64
CA SER A 439 2.43 11.05 3.51
C SER A 439 3.83 11.22 4.07
N ASP A 440 4.12 10.55 5.18
CA ASP A 440 5.48 10.33 5.69
C ASP A 440 6.21 9.19 4.95
N HIS A 441 5.51 8.51 4.03
CA HIS A 441 6.08 7.56 3.06
C HIS A 441 6.16 8.15 1.65
N ARG A 442 6.88 7.45 0.77
CA ARG A 442 7.07 7.82 -0.65
C ARG A 442 6.65 6.66 -1.55
N MET A 443 5.97 6.99 -2.65
CA MET A 443 5.50 5.98 -3.60
C MET A 443 6.69 5.29 -4.27
N VAL A 444 6.74 3.97 -4.20
CA VAL A 444 7.75 3.13 -4.86
C VAL A 444 7.13 2.49 -6.08
N TRP A 445 7.84 2.49 -7.20
CA TRP A 445 7.35 1.94 -8.45
C TRP A 445 8.42 1.17 -9.23
N MET A 446 7.96 0.27 -10.11
CA MET A 446 8.81 -0.55 -10.97
C MET A 446 8.12 -0.86 -12.29
N ASP A 447 8.83 -0.72 -13.39
CA ASP A 447 8.40 -1.08 -14.74
C ASP A 447 8.90 -2.47 -15.11
N LEU A 448 7.97 -3.37 -15.38
CA LEU A 448 8.24 -4.69 -15.91
C LEU A 448 8.30 -4.65 -17.44
N ASP A 449 9.19 -5.45 -18.02
CA ASP A 449 9.22 -5.78 -19.43
C ASP A 449 8.33 -7.03 -19.68
N LEU A 450 7.28 -6.87 -20.44
CA LEU A 450 6.32 -7.93 -20.79
C LEU A 450 6.51 -8.46 -22.22
N THR A 451 7.63 -8.12 -22.85
CA THR A 451 7.93 -8.57 -24.23
C THR A 451 8.68 -9.89 -24.29
N LYS A 452 9.06 -10.45 -23.14
CA LYS A 452 9.91 -11.65 -23.01
C LYS A 452 9.15 -12.81 -22.41
#